data_c9446ea945eab0c89d97e3bc74246c5e
#
_entry.id   c9446ea945eab0c89d97e3bc74246c5e
#
_cell.length_a   1.000
_cell.length_b   1.000
_cell.length_c   1.000
_cell.angle_alpha   90.00
_cell.angle_beta   90.00
_cell.angle_gamma   90.00
#
_symmetry.space_group_name_H-M   'P 1'
#
loop_
_entity.id
_entity.type
_entity.pdbx_description
1 polymer ?
#
loop_
_entity_poly.entity_id
_entity_poly.type
_entity_poly.pdbx_seq_one_letter_code
_entity_poly.pdbx_strand_id
1 'polypeptide(L)'
;LKPTVSGRYTFSFTSDDGCRLSIDNQMLIDAWQAHAVSTDSASIYLEAGKEYQLKAEYYDNRDYAIAKLQWKVPQIGKATRLDLYGEAGKAVRECETVVAVMGINKSIEREGQDRYDIQLPADQREFLQEIYKVNPNIIVVLVAGSSLAVNWMDEHVPAIVNAWYPGEQGGTAVAEVLFGDYNPAGRLPLTYYKSLDELPPFDDYDITKGRTYKYFKGDVLYPFGYGLS
;
A
#
# COMPACT_ATOMS: atom_id res chain seq x y z
N LEU A 1 7.09 0.41 -22.17
CA LEU A 1 6.52 1.48 -21.35
C LEU A 1 5.65 2.37 -22.23
N LYS A 2 4.40 2.64 -21.81
CA LYS A 2 3.50 3.55 -22.52
C LYS A 2 2.99 4.60 -21.53
N PRO A 3 3.58 5.79 -21.50
CA PRO A 3 3.17 6.84 -20.58
C PRO A 3 1.73 7.30 -20.86
N THR A 4 0.98 7.56 -19.81
CA THR A 4 -0.37 8.15 -19.93
C THR A 4 -0.35 9.66 -19.97
N VAL A 5 0.81 10.27 -19.67
CA VAL A 5 1.02 11.69 -19.53
C VAL A 5 2.35 12.10 -20.12
N SER A 6 2.37 13.20 -20.89
CA SER A 6 3.61 13.79 -21.38
C SER A 6 4.32 14.59 -20.30
N GLY A 7 5.63 14.43 -20.15
CA GLY A 7 6.42 15.20 -19.21
C GLY A 7 7.71 14.50 -18.77
N ARG A 8 8.38 15.08 -17.78
CA ARG A 8 9.65 14.58 -17.26
C ARG A 8 9.41 13.50 -16.22
N TYR A 9 9.73 12.25 -16.57
CA TYR A 9 9.72 11.10 -15.67
C TYR A 9 11.06 11.00 -14.98
N THR A 10 11.07 10.70 -13.68
CA THR A 10 12.29 10.39 -12.93
C THR A 10 12.25 8.93 -12.54
N PHE A 11 13.21 8.16 -13.03
CA PHE A 11 13.40 6.76 -12.67
C PHE A 11 14.43 6.65 -11.55
N SER A 12 14.20 5.73 -10.62
CA SER A 12 15.12 5.37 -9.55
C SER A 12 15.30 3.86 -9.53
N PHE A 13 16.54 3.40 -9.58
CA PHE A 13 16.88 1.99 -9.49
C PHE A 13 17.68 1.76 -8.20
N THR A 14 17.09 1.03 -7.27
CA THR A 14 17.81 0.56 -6.07
C THR A 14 18.33 -0.84 -6.36
N SER A 15 19.61 -1.05 -6.21
CA SER A 15 20.25 -2.33 -6.43
C SER A 15 21.35 -2.62 -5.40
N ASP A 16 21.62 -3.87 -5.22
CA ASP A 16 22.76 -4.51 -4.61
C ASP A 16 23.07 -5.72 -5.51
N ASP A 17 23.98 -5.71 -6.32
CA ASP A 17 25.06 -4.98 -6.90
C ASP A 17 24.62 -4.08 -8.10
N GLY A 18 25.20 -4.35 -9.29
CA GLY A 18 25.12 -3.46 -10.44
C GLY A 18 23.78 -3.43 -11.17
N CYS A 19 23.40 -2.26 -11.62
CA CYS A 19 22.21 -2.07 -12.44
C CYS A 19 22.44 -1.14 -13.62
N ARG A 20 21.59 -1.29 -14.64
CA ARG A 20 21.49 -0.41 -15.80
C ARG A 20 20.04 -0.18 -16.19
N LEU A 21 19.74 1.02 -16.64
CA LEU A 21 18.44 1.35 -17.21
C LEU A 21 18.60 2.13 -18.49
N SER A 22 17.96 1.67 -19.55
CA SER A 22 17.86 2.41 -20.81
C SER A 22 16.42 2.51 -21.31
N ILE A 23 16.13 3.59 -22.02
CA ILE A 23 14.85 3.81 -22.72
C ILE A 23 15.17 4.16 -24.18
N ASP A 24 14.60 3.40 -25.13
CA ASP A 24 14.85 3.52 -26.58
C ASP A 24 16.35 3.56 -26.89
N ASN A 25 17.14 2.69 -26.28
CA ASN A 25 18.62 2.61 -26.36
C ASN A 25 19.37 3.80 -25.75
N GLN A 26 18.71 4.79 -25.19
CA GLN A 26 19.36 5.85 -24.43
C GLN A 26 19.66 5.33 -23.01
N MET A 27 20.92 5.26 -22.63
CA MET A 27 21.34 4.90 -21.26
C MET A 27 20.98 6.02 -20.31
N LEU A 28 20.18 5.71 -19.28
CA LEU A 28 19.75 6.63 -18.23
C LEU A 28 20.52 6.40 -16.94
N ILE A 29 20.71 5.15 -16.54
CA ILE A 29 21.44 4.74 -15.34
C ILE A 29 22.47 3.70 -15.78
N ASP A 30 23.72 3.91 -15.41
CA ASP A 30 24.81 2.95 -15.62
C ASP A 30 25.66 2.85 -14.35
N ALA A 31 25.23 1.98 -13.45
CA ALA A 31 25.93 1.63 -12.19
C ALA A 31 26.41 0.18 -12.27
N TRP A 32 27.13 -0.21 -13.36
CA TRP A 32 27.52 -1.59 -13.64
C TRP A 32 28.83 -1.97 -12.95
N GLN A 33 28.81 -1.87 -11.62
CA GLN A 33 29.91 -2.29 -10.75
C GLN A 33 29.36 -2.87 -9.45
N ALA A 34 30.16 -3.71 -8.78
CA ALA A 34 29.78 -4.24 -7.49
C ALA A 34 29.73 -3.12 -6.42
N HIS A 35 28.62 -3.02 -5.71
CA HIS A 35 28.40 -2.06 -4.63
C HIS A 35 27.36 -2.56 -3.64
N ALA A 36 27.42 -2.09 -2.40
CA ALA A 36 26.35 -2.28 -1.43
C ALA A 36 25.08 -1.57 -1.88
N VAL A 37 23.94 -1.88 -1.26
CA VAL A 37 22.64 -1.29 -1.58
C VAL A 37 22.74 0.22 -1.83
N SER A 38 22.45 0.64 -3.03
CA SER A 38 22.43 2.05 -3.45
C SER A 38 21.22 2.35 -4.34
N THR A 39 20.91 3.62 -4.50
CA THR A 39 19.85 4.07 -5.40
C THR A 39 20.37 5.12 -6.36
N ASP A 40 20.34 4.80 -7.64
CA ASP A 40 20.65 5.72 -8.73
C ASP A 40 19.37 6.26 -9.36
N SER A 41 19.40 7.52 -9.80
CA SER A 41 18.22 8.16 -10.37
C SER A 41 18.57 8.99 -11.61
N ALA A 42 17.70 8.90 -12.61
CA ALA A 42 17.80 9.71 -13.84
C ALA A 42 16.43 10.14 -14.34
N SER A 43 16.39 11.21 -15.12
CA SER A 43 15.13 11.75 -15.66
C SER A 43 15.17 11.84 -17.18
N ILE A 44 14.03 11.52 -17.79
CA ILE A 44 13.80 11.63 -19.24
C ILE A 44 12.43 12.23 -19.50
N TYR A 45 12.28 12.96 -20.63
CA TYR A 45 10.97 13.40 -21.09
C TYR A 45 10.32 12.31 -21.94
N LEU A 46 9.08 11.95 -21.61
CA LEU A 46 8.28 10.97 -22.34
C LEU A 46 6.95 11.60 -22.78
N GLU A 47 6.46 11.14 -23.93
CA GLU A 47 5.21 11.61 -24.55
C GLU A 47 4.05 10.65 -24.25
N ALA A 48 2.89 11.17 -23.86
CA ALA A 48 1.69 10.38 -23.63
C ALA A 48 1.28 9.57 -24.86
N GLY A 49 0.92 8.30 -24.62
CA GLY A 49 0.45 7.39 -25.67
C GLY A 49 1.53 6.79 -26.58
N LYS A 50 2.75 7.32 -26.56
CA LYS A 50 3.88 6.75 -27.31
C LYS A 50 4.44 5.53 -26.57
N GLU A 51 4.82 4.51 -27.32
CA GLU A 51 5.47 3.34 -26.77
C GLU A 51 6.99 3.49 -26.76
N TYR A 52 7.60 3.16 -25.64
CA TYR A 52 9.04 3.21 -25.42
C TYR A 52 9.55 1.83 -25.00
N GLN A 53 10.68 1.42 -25.55
CA GLN A 53 11.36 0.21 -25.12
C GLN A 53 12.16 0.50 -23.84
N LEU A 54 11.71 -0.03 -22.71
CA LEU A 54 12.45 0.01 -21.45
C LEU A 54 13.27 -1.26 -21.30
N LYS A 55 14.57 -1.11 -21.05
CA LYS A 55 15.49 -2.21 -20.72
C LYS A 55 16.11 -1.95 -19.37
N ALA A 56 15.84 -2.81 -18.41
CA ALA A 56 16.48 -2.84 -17.10
C ALA A 56 17.40 -4.07 -17.02
N GLU A 57 18.62 -3.88 -16.61
CA GLU A 57 19.62 -4.93 -16.42
C GLU A 57 20.10 -4.89 -14.98
N TYR A 58 20.33 -6.04 -14.41
CA TYR A 58 20.76 -6.24 -13.04
C TYR A 58 21.69 -7.44 -12.96
N TYR A 59 22.71 -7.37 -12.11
CA TYR A 59 23.46 -8.54 -11.68
C TYR A 59 23.70 -8.50 -10.18
N ASP A 60 23.72 -9.68 -9.61
CA ASP A 60 24.06 -9.96 -8.21
C ASP A 60 25.40 -10.69 -8.17
N ASN A 61 26.30 -10.27 -7.30
CA ASN A 61 27.64 -10.85 -7.13
C ASN A 61 27.78 -11.60 -5.81
N ARG A 62 27.33 -11.00 -4.70
CA ARG A 62 27.41 -11.56 -3.34
C ARG A 62 26.35 -10.96 -2.42
N ASP A 63 26.02 -11.70 -1.37
CA ASP A 63 25.20 -11.31 -0.22
C ASP A 63 23.70 -11.13 -0.52
N TYR A 64 23.16 -9.93 -0.59
CA TYR A 64 21.73 -9.68 -0.74
C TYR A 64 21.35 -9.25 -2.14
N ALA A 65 20.50 -10.01 -2.83
CA ALA A 65 19.99 -9.65 -4.13
C ALA A 65 18.85 -8.62 -4.01
N ILE A 66 19.09 -7.38 -4.40
CA ILE A 66 18.09 -6.31 -4.44
C ILE A 66 18.06 -5.67 -5.82
N ALA A 67 16.88 -5.68 -6.48
CA ALA A 67 16.63 -4.97 -7.72
C ALA A 67 15.24 -4.33 -7.67
N LYS A 68 15.17 -3.01 -7.46
CA LYS A 68 13.92 -2.27 -7.34
C LYS A 68 13.90 -1.07 -8.26
N LEU A 69 13.16 -1.18 -9.37
CA LEU A 69 12.94 -0.06 -10.29
C LEU A 69 11.64 0.67 -9.92
N GLN A 70 11.73 1.97 -9.73
CA GLN A 70 10.61 2.87 -9.46
C GLN A 70 10.65 4.08 -10.39
N TRP A 71 9.55 4.75 -10.59
CA TRP A 71 9.54 6.02 -11.30
C TRP A 71 8.48 6.98 -10.74
N LYS A 72 8.81 8.27 -10.84
CA LYS A 72 7.86 9.36 -10.56
C LYS A 72 7.29 9.87 -11.88
N VAL A 73 5.96 9.95 -11.93
CA VAL A 73 5.23 10.55 -13.04
C VAL A 73 5.32 12.08 -12.93
N PRO A 74 5.42 12.84 -14.07
CA PRO A 74 5.40 14.30 -14.04
C PRO A 74 4.15 14.81 -13.34
N GLN A 75 4.32 15.85 -12.53
CA GLN A 75 3.15 16.58 -12.00
C GLN A 75 2.51 17.37 -13.13
N ILE A 76 1.26 17.06 -13.43
CA ILE A 76 0.49 17.74 -14.46
C ILE A 76 -0.35 18.81 -13.79
N GLY A 77 -0.20 20.03 -14.25
CA GLY A 77 -1.11 21.10 -13.88
C GLY A 77 -2.55 20.73 -14.28
N LYS A 78 -3.43 20.55 -13.31
CA LYS A 78 -4.87 20.24 -13.41
C LYS A 78 -5.31 18.81 -13.72
N ALA A 79 -4.46 17.85 -14.11
CA ALA A 79 -4.87 16.45 -14.03
C ALA A 79 -4.91 16.05 -12.56
N THR A 80 -6.01 15.54 -12.07
CA THR A 80 -6.08 15.04 -10.69
C THR A 80 -5.21 13.79 -10.60
N ARG A 81 -4.62 13.54 -9.45
CA ARG A 81 -3.84 12.31 -9.20
C ARG A 81 -4.65 11.04 -9.52
N LEU A 82 -5.97 11.16 -9.42
CA LEU A 82 -6.92 10.10 -9.77
C LEU A 82 -6.86 9.71 -11.26
N ASP A 83 -6.53 10.64 -12.17
CA ASP A 83 -6.41 10.32 -13.61
C ASP A 83 -5.24 9.38 -13.90
N LEU A 84 -4.27 9.30 -13.00
CA LEU A 84 -3.15 8.36 -13.09
C LEU A 84 -3.55 6.90 -12.82
N TYR A 85 -4.70 6.70 -12.17
CA TYR A 85 -5.22 5.36 -11.87
C TYR A 85 -6.11 4.79 -12.98
N GLY A 86 -6.16 5.44 -14.17
CA GLY A 86 -6.80 4.92 -15.38
C GLY A 86 -8.26 4.49 -15.17
N GLU A 87 -8.58 3.23 -15.43
CA GLU A 87 -9.93 2.67 -15.33
C GLU A 87 -10.51 2.77 -13.91
N ALA A 88 -9.69 2.59 -12.87
CA ALA A 88 -10.16 2.73 -11.49
C ALA A 88 -10.59 4.18 -11.19
N GLY A 89 -9.81 5.17 -11.63
CA GLY A 89 -10.16 6.57 -11.48
C GLY A 89 -11.44 6.94 -12.24
N LYS A 90 -11.68 6.35 -13.42
CA LYS A 90 -12.91 6.51 -14.19
C LYS A 90 -14.11 5.91 -13.45
N ALA A 91 -13.99 4.66 -13.01
CA ALA A 91 -15.06 3.95 -12.29
C ALA A 91 -15.52 4.71 -11.03
N VAL A 92 -14.58 5.27 -10.26
CA VAL A 92 -14.89 6.08 -9.07
C VAL A 92 -15.79 7.28 -9.39
N ARG A 93 -15.62 7.92 -10.55
CA ARG A 93 -16.43 9.08 -10.97
C ARG A 93 -17.83 8.69 -11.43
N GLU A 94 -18.00 7.47 -11.90
CA GLU A 94 -19.21 6.99 -12.55
C GLU A 94 -20.13 6.19 -11.62
N CYS A 95 -19.65 5.75 -10.45
CA CYS A 95 -20.44 4.95 -9.51
C CYS A 95 -20.97 5.78 -8.33
N GLU A 96 -22.08 5.35 -7.75
CA GLU A 96 -22.65 5.96 -6.54
C GLU A 96 -21.88 5.55 -5.28
N THR A 97 -21.42 4.30 -5.22
CA THR A 97 -20.71 3.74 -4.07
C THR A 97 -19.44 3.03 -4.55
N VAL A 98 -18.35 3.27 -3.86
CA VAL A 98 -17.06 2.60 -4.11
C VAL A 98 -16.84 1.53 -3.05
N VAL A 99 -16.58 0.30 -3.46
CA VAL A 99 -16.05 -0.74 -2.57
C VAL A 99 -14.53 -0.84 -2.81
N ALA A 100 -13.75 -0.33 -1.86
CA ALA A 100 -12.29 -0.34 -1.94
C ALA A 100 -11.74 -1.53 -1.15
N VAL A 101 -11.29 -2.57 -1.85
CA VAL A 101 -10.64 -3.73 -1.24
C VAL A 101 -9.15 -3.44 -1.10
N MET A 102 -8.66 -3.35 0.13
CA MET A 102 -7.31 -2.97 0.47
C MET A 102 -6.71 -3.92 1.50
N GLY A 103 -5.41 -3.90 1.67
CA GLY A 103 -4.78 -4.76 2.66
C GLY A 103 -3.32 -5.05 2.39
N ILE A 104 -2.85 -6.09 3.04
CA ILE A 104 -1.47 -6.58 2.96
C ILE A 104 -1.46 -8.05 2.56
N ASN A 105 -0.31 -8.56 2.18
CA ASN A 105 -0.14 -9.93 1.72
C ASN A 105 1.23 -10.50 2.15
N LYS A 106 1.54 -11.71 1.71
CA LYS A 106 2.77 -12.43 2.07
C LYS A 106 4.08 -11.73 1.64
N SER A 107 4.04 -10.74 0.75
CA SER A 107 5.23 -9.95 0.41
C SER A 107 5.52 -8.85 1.44
N ILE A 108 4.54 -8.52 2.28
CA ILE A 108 4.63 -7.47 3.30
C ILE A 108 4.84 -8.06 4.68
N GLU A 109 4.08 -9.10 5.03
CA GLU A 109 4.25 -9.84 6.28
C GLU A 109 4.09 -11.34 6.07
N ARG A 110 4.92 -12.13 6.74
CA ARG A 110 4.85 -13.60 6.77
C ARG A 110 5.68 -14.14 7.93
N GLU A 111 5.63 -15.44 8.17
CA GLU A 111 6.54 -16.09 9.11
C GLU A 111 8.00 -15.77 8.79
N GLY A 112 8.73 -15.30 9.82
CA GLY A 112 10.13 -14.88 9.68
C GLY A 112 10.33 -13.51 9.01
N GLN A 113 9.26 -12.79 8.72
CA GLN A 113 9.35 -11.42 8.15
C GLN A 113 8.26 -10.53 8.74
N ASP A 114 8.63 -9.71 9.71
CA ASP A 114 7.77 -8.73 10.35
C ASP A 114 7.72 -7.41 9.55
N ARG A 115 6.65 -6.66 9.76
CA ARG A 115 6.51 -5.29 9.23
C ARG A 115 7.25 -4.29 10.11
N TYR A 116 7.76 -3.24 9.50
CA TYR A 116 8.38 -2.12 10.23
C TYR A 116 7.35 -1.11 10.78
N ASP A 117 6.14 -1.10 10.25
CA ASP A 117 5.02 -0.30 10.72
C ASP A 117 3.69 -1.07 10.63
N ILE A 118 2.64 -0.48 11.17
CA ILE A 118 1.29 -1.08 11.17
C ILE A 118 0.33 -0.38 10.21
N GLN A 119 0.82 0.48 9.32
CA GLN A 119 -0.01 1.18 8.36
C GLN A 119 -0.23 0.33 7.10
N LEU A 120 -1.26 0.67 6.33
CA LEU A 120 -1.37 0.21 4.95
C LEU A 120 -0.22 0.74 4.10
N PRO A 121 0.17 0.06 3.01
CA PRO A 121 1.12 0.58 2.04
C PRO A 121 0.78 2.00 1.60
N ALA A 122 1.81 2.82 1.41
CA ALA A 122 1.63 4.24 1.14
C ALA A 122 0.82 4.52 -0.14
N ASP A 123 1.02 3.70 -1.17
CA ASP A 123 0.29 3.78 -2.44
C ASP A 123 -1.21 3.52 -2.27
N GLN A 124 -1.59 2.56 -1.42
CA GLN A 124 -3.00 2.29 -1.10
C GLN A 124 -3.63 3.43 -0.31
N ARG A 125 -2.91 4.00 0.67
CA ARG A 125 -3.38 5.15 1.45
C ARG A 125 -3.58 6.38 0.56
N GLU A 126 -2.62 6.66 -0.31
CA GLU A 126 -2.70 7.76 -1.27
C GLU A 126 -3.86 7.58 -2.24
N PHE A 127 -4.03 6.38 -2.79
CA PHE A 127 -5.15 6.07 -3.68
C PHE A 127 -6.49 6.30 -2.99
N LEU A 128 -6.67 5.79 -1.78
CA LEU A 128 -7.91 5.97 -1.03
C LEU A 128 -8.22 7.45 -0.77
N GLN A 129 -7.23 8.24 -0.42
CA GLN A 129 -7.40 9.68 -0.22
C GLN A 129 -7.76 10.42 -1.51
N GLU A 130 -7.22 10.01 -2.65
CA GLU A 130 -7.57 10.61 -3.94
C GLU A 130 -8.98 10.25 -4.40
N ILE A 131 -9.41 9.00 -4.23
CA ILE A 131 -10.78 8.61 -4.58
C ILE A 131 -11.80 9.26 -3.65
N TYR A 132 -11.49 9.42 -2.37
CA TYR A 132 -12.36 10.09 -1.40
C TYR A 132 -12.68 11.55 -1.77
N LYS A 133 -11.73 12.27 -2.36
CA LYS A 133 -11.94 13.66 -2.83
C LYS A 133 -13.00 13.76 -3.92
N VAL A 134 -13.24 12.68 -4.65
CA VAL A 134 -14.16 12.63 -5.81
C VAL A 134 -15.45 11.93 -5.45
N ASN A 135 -15.38 10.85 -4.70
CA ASN A 135 -16.51 10.08 -4.23
C ASN A 135 -16.28 9.67 -2.78
N PRO A 136 -16.85 10.39 -1.81
CA PRO A 136 -16.70 10.06 -0.38
C PRO A 136 -17.54 8.87 0.08
N ASN A 137 -18.46 8.37 -0.74
CA ASN A 137 -19.27 7.21 -0.41
C ASN A 137 -18.49 5.91 -0.66
N ILE A 138 -17.57 5.62 0.26
CA ILE A 138 -16.62 4.50 0.15
C ILE A 138 -16.87 3.51 1.28
N ILE A 139 -16.93 2.23 0.93
CA ILE A 139 -16.83 1.12 1.88
C ILE A 139 -15.44 0.51 1.71
N VAL A 140 -14.65 0.50 2.76
CA VAL A 140 -13.32 -0.16 2.75
C VAL A 140 -13.45 -1.58 3.25
N VAL A 141 -12.96 -2.54 2.49
CA VAL A 141 -12.80 -3.94 2.89
C VAL A 141 -11.32 -4.21 3.12
N LEU A 142 -10.93 -4.44 4.38
CA LEU A 142 -9.55 -4.72 4.76
C LEU A 142 -9.26 -6.22 4.71
N VAL A 143 -8.27 -6.62 3.91
CA VAL A 143 -7.76 -7.98 3.82
C VAL A 143 -6.35 -8.00 4.40
N ALA A 144 -6.22 -8.45 5.66
CA ALA A 144 -4.96 -8.43 6.38
C ALA A 144 -4.95 -9.50 7.48
N GLY A 145 -3.81 -10.11 7.75
CA GLY A 145 -3.64 -11.11 8.81
C GLY A 145 -3.35 -10.52 10.20
N SER A 146 -3.08 -9.21 10.27
CA SER A 146 -2.74 -8.49 11.50
C SER A 146 -3.41 -7.12 11.56
N SER A 147 -3.31 -6.43 12.71
CA SER A 147 -3.91 -5.11 12.90
C SER A 147 -3.28 -4.05 12.00
N LEU A 148 -4.09 -3.12 11.54
CA LEU A 148 -3.69 -1.97 10.73
C LEU A 148 -4.08 -0.66 11.42
N ALA A 149 -3.17 0.32 11.44
CA ALA A 149 -3.49 1.68 11.85
C ALA A 149 -4.23 2.39 10.72
N VAL A 150 -5.54 2.43 10.81
CA VAL A 150 -6.45 3.00 9.79
C VAL A 150 -7.08 4.31 10.24
N ASN A 151 -6.37 5.11 11.05
CA ASN A 151 -6.88 6.32 11.68
C ASN A 151 -7.61 7.24 10.68
N TRP A 152 -6.99 7.53 9.54
CA TRP A 152 -7.61 8.38 8.54
C TRP A 152 -8.91 7.79 7.98
N MET A 153 -8.95 6.46 7.81
CA MET A 153 -10.17 5.78 7.33
C MET A 153 -11.28 5.87 8.37
N ASP A 154 -10.96 5.64 9.64
CA ASP A 154 -11.91 5.73 10.75
C ASP A 154 -12.59 7.10 10.84
N GLU A 155 -11.84 8.16 10.52
CA GLU A 155 -12.33 9.55 10.55
C GLU A 155 -13.13 9.95 9.30
N HIS A 156 -12.89 9.32 8.14
CA HIS A 156 -13.37 9.84 6.87
C HIS A 156 -14.31 8.89 6.11
N VAL A 157 -14.09 7.57 6.14
CA VAL A 157 -14.92 6.66 5.34
C VAL A 157 -16.15 6.19 6.09
N PRO A 158 -17.30 6.11 5.42
CA PRO A 158 -18.58 5.71 6.04
C PRO A 158 -18.58 4.32 6.66
N ALA A 159 -17.82 3.36 6.10
CA ALA A 159 -17.79 1.99 6.61
C ALA A 159 -16.46 1.29 6.34
N ILE A 160 -16.02 0.51 7.33
CA ILE A 160 -14.84 -0.37 7.25
C ILE A 160 -15.24 -1.78 7.63
N VAL A 161 -15.01 -2.74 6.74
CA VAL A 161 -15.20 -4.17 6.98
C VAL A 161 -13.82 -4.82 7.09
N ASN A 162 -13.49 -5.40 8.25
CA ASN A 162 -12.26 -6.17 8.41
C ASN A 162 -12.51 -7.65 8.08
N ALA A 163 -12.07 -8.06 6.89
CA ALA A 163 -12.31 -9.41 6.37
C ALA A 163 -11.22 -10.42 6.78
N TRP A 164 -10.11 -9.97 7.40
CA TRP A 164 -8.94 -10.80 7.67
C TRP A 164 -8.38 -11.45 6.41
N TYR A 165 -7.80 -12.64 6.50
CA TYR A 165 -7.52 -13.49 5.34
C TYR A 165 -8.66 -14.51 5.20
N PRO A 166 -9.69 -14.20 4.41
CA PRO A 166 -10.85 -15.08 4.29
C PRO A 166 -10.47 -16.33 3.49
N GLY A 167 -11.14 -17.43 3.78
CA GLY A 167 -10.95 -18.69 3.08
C GLY A 167 -11.62 -18.73 1.70
N GLU A 168 -11.90 -19.93 1.22
CA GLU A 168 -12.48 -20.19 -0.10
C GLU A 168 -13.77 -19.40 -0.37
N GLN A 169 -14.65 -19.28 0.63
CA GLN A 169 -15.93 -18.56 0.52
C GLN A 169 -15.84 -17.08 0.93
N GLY A 170 -14.62 -16.52 1.01
CA GLY A 170 -14.40 -15.15 1.47
C GLY A 170 -15.13 -14.08 0.65
N GLY A 171 -15.16 -14.23 -0.67
CA GLY A 171 -15.90 -13.32 -1.53
C GLY A 171 -17.40 -13.33 -1.26
N THR A 172 -17.99 -14.52 -1.09
CA THR A 172 -19.41 -14.70 -0.73
C THR A 172 -19.70 -14.07 0.61
N ALA A 173 -18.91 -14.36 1.63
CA ALA A 173 -19.12 -13.84 2.98
C ALA A 173 -19.04 -12.30 3.05
N VAL A 174 -18.08 -11.69 2.34
CA VAL A 174 -17.98 -10.23 2.23
C VAL A 174 -19.20 -9.65 1.49
N ALA A 175 -19.62 -10.27 0.40
CA ALA A 175 -20.81 -9.81 -0.35
C ALA A 175 -22.08 -9.87 0.50
N GLU A 176 -22.32 -10.96 1.22
CA GLU A 176 -23.47 -11.10 2.12
C GLU A 176 -23.51 -10.02 3.20
N VAL A 177 -22.35 -9.62 3.73
CA VAL A 177 -22.24 -8.51 4.69
C VAL A 177 -22.55 -7.18 4.00
N LEU A 178 -21.98 -6.92 2.82
CA LEU A 178 -22.16 -5.65 2.10
C LEU A 178 -23.59 -5.43 1.62
N PHE A 179 -24.29 -6.50 1.23
CA PHE A 179 -25.67 -6.44 0.77
C PHE A 179 -26.70 -6.65 1.88
N GLY A 180 -26.26 -6.91 3.11
CA GLY A 180 -27.15 -7.03 4.26
C GLY A 180 -27.82 -8.39 4.43
N ASP A 181 -27.39 -9.40 3.70
CA ASP A 181 -27.86 -10.78 3.85
C ASP A 181 -27.37 -11.42 5.16
N TYR A 182 -26.24 -10.95 5.67
CA TYR A 182 -25.66 -11.38 6.93
C TYR A 182 -25.22 -10.19 7.80
N ASN A 183 -25.63 -10.20 9.08
CA ASN A 183 -25.15 -9.22 10.06
C ASN A 183 -23.82 -9.71 10.69
N PRO A 184 -22.67 -9.02 10.47
CA PRO A 184 -21.38 -9.50 10.92
C PRO A 184 -21.26 -9.45 12.45
N ALA A 185 -21.25 -10.62 13.09
CA ALA A 185 -21.14 -10.76 14.54
C ALA A 185 -19.69 -10.81 15.06
N GLY A 186 -18.70 -10.66 14.18
CA GLY A 186 -17.29 -10.71 14.52
C GLY A 186 -16.85 -9.60 15.48
N ARG A 187 -15.93 -9.92 16.37
CA ARG A 187 -15.27 -8.99 17.28
C ARG A 187 -13.77 -9.04 17.09
N LEU A 188 -13.10 -7.91 17.25
CA LEU A 188 -11.64 -7.84 17.12
C LEU A 188 -10.98 -8.67 18.24
N PRO A 189 -10.15 -9.68 17.89
CA PRO A 189 -9.50 -10.55 18.87
C PRO A 189 -8.19 -9.97 19.42
N LEU A 190 -7.91 -8.69 19.12
CA LEU A 190 -6.71 -7.98 19.54
C LEU A 190 -6.95 -6.48 19.59
N THR A 191 -6.03 -5.74 20.20
CA THR A 191 -6.05 -4.29 20.27
C THR A 191 -5.52 -3.71 18.96
N TYR A 192 -6.24 -2.75 18.37
CA TYR A 192 -5.78 -1.95 17.25
C TYR A 192 -5.17 -0.67 17.77
N TYR A 193 -3.88 -0.45 17.54
CA TYR A 193 -3.16 0.73 17.94
C TYR A 193 -3.27 1.83 16.89
N LYS A 194 -3.21 3.09 17.32
CA LYS A 194 -3.16 4.26 16.41
C LYS A 194 -1.78 4.42 15.77
N SER A 195 -0.72 4.07 16.51
CA SER A 195 0.67 4.08 16.05
C SER A 195 1.52 3.10 16.88
N LEU A 196 2.79 2.98 16.56
CA LEU A 196 3.78 2.23 17.36
C LEU A 196 4.46 3.10 18.42
N ASP A 197 4.24 4.41 18.41
CA ASP A 197 5.01 5.37 19.21
C ASP A 197 4.86 5.19 20.74
N GLU A 198 3.70 4.68 21.17
CA GLU A 198 3.41 4.43 22.58
C GLU A 198 3.71 2.98 23.03
N LEU A 199 4.22 2.16 22.12
CA LEU A 199 4.56 0.78 22.44
C LEU A 199 6.02 0.66 22.91
N PRO A 200 6.32 -0.28 23.81
CA PRO A 200 7.70 -0.61 24.14
C PRO A 200 8.48 -1.10 22.93
N PRO A 201 9.83 -1.09 22.95
CA PRO A 201 10.67 -1.56 21.87
C PRO A 201 10.23 -2.96 21.36
N PHE A 202 10.35 -3.20 20.07
CA PHE A 202 9.84 -4.42 19.43
C PHE A 202 10.40 -5.70 20.05
N ASP A 203 11.66 -5.69 20.43
CA ASP A 203 12.39 -6.80 21.07
C ASP A 203 12.13 -6.97 22.57
N ASP A 204 11.35 -6.06 23.19
CA ASP A 204 10.91 -6.22 24.58
C ASP A 204 9.63 -7.06 24.63
N TYR A 205 9.77 -8.34 24.96
CA TYR A 205 8.66 -9.30 25.03
C TYR A 205 7.87 -9.28 26.35
N ASP A 206 8.24 -8.40 27.30
CA ASP A 206 7.48 -8.22 28.54
C ASP A 206 6.18 -7.45 28.27
N ILE A 207 5.09 -8.16 28.08
CA ILE A 207 3.77 -7.56 27.79
C ILE A 207 3.28 -6.62 28.90
N THR A 208 3.76 -6.79 30.15
CA THR A 208 3.34 -5.95 31.29
C THR A 208 3.81 -4.52 31.17
N LYS A 209 4.79 -4.25 30.32
CA LYS A 209 5.34 -2.92 30.04
C LYS A 209 4.48 -2.07 29.08
N GLY A 210 3.24 -2.44 28.84
CA GLY A 210 2.31 -1.63 28.07
C GLY A 210 1.90 -2.23 26.74
N ARG A 211 1.83 -3.57 26.63
CA ARG A 211 1.31 -4.25 25.43
C ARG A 211 -0.06 -4.84 25.69
N THR A 212 -0.83 -5.00 24.63
CA THR A 212 -2.15 -5.66 24.58
C THR A 212 -3.23 -4.94 25.40
N TYR A 213 -4.47 -5.39 25.27
CA TYR A 213 -5.62 -4.87 26.02
C TYR A 213 -5.45 -4.92 27.55
N LYS A 214 -4.52 -5.75 28.03
CA LYS A 214 -4.30 -5.92 29.49
C LYS A 214 -3.46 -4.82 30.11
N TYR A 215 -2.46 -4.33 29.40
CA TYR A 215 -1.43 -3.46 29.98
C TYR A 215 -1.21 -2.16 29.22
N PHE A 216 -1.66 -2.04 27.97
CA PHE A 216 -1.61 -0.78 27.22
C PHE A 216 -2.59 0.23 27.85
N LYS A 217 -2.09 1.45 28.10
CA LYS A 217 -2.84 2.52 28.76
C LYS A 217 -3.05 3.75 27.89
N GLY A 218 -2.47 3.73 26.69
CA GLY A 218 -2.64 4.80 25.70
C GLY A 218 -3.99 4.72 24.98
N ASP A 219 -4.20 5.64 24.05
CA ASP A 219 -5.39 5.68 23.22
C ASP A 219 -5.32 4.64 22.11
N VAL A 220 -6.25 3.68 22.13
CA VAL A 220 -6.38 2.68 21.08
C VAL A 220 -7.22 3.21 19.91
N LEU A 221 -6.97 2.69 18.72
CA LEU A 221 -7.88 2.92 17.58
C LEU A 221 -9.17 2.12 17.77
N TYR A 222 -9.03 0.80 18.00
CA TYR A 222 -10.14 -0.05 18.40
C TYR A 222 -9.72 -0.96 19.57
N PRO A 223 -10.53 -1.08 20.62
CA PRO A 223 -10.23 -1.98 21.72
C PRO A 223 -10.42 -3.45 21.35
N PHE A 224 -9.79 -4.34 22.11
CA PHE A 224 -10.10 -5.77 22.08
C PHE A 224 -11.60 -5.99 22.28
N GLY A 225 -12.20 -6.82 21.45
CA GLY A 225 -13.62 -7.12 21.49
C GLY A 225 -14.52 -6.10 20.77
N TYR A 226 -13.93 -5.10 20.10
CA TYR A 226 -14.70 -4.12 19.33
C TYR A 226 -15.43 -4.77 18.14
N GLY A 227 -16.64 -4.26 17.84
CA GLY A 227 -17.47 -4.60 16.71
C GLY A 227 -18.82 -3.88 16.83
N LEU A 228 -19.52 -3.71 15.70
CA LEU A 228 -20.74 -2.91 15.61
C LEU A 228 -22.03 -3.73 15.60
N SER A 229 -21.93 -5.03 15.65
CA SER A 229 -23.11 -5.93 15.63
C SER A 229 -23.31 -6.67 16.93
#